data_0cc25ef95f4e4e12af470767d8e99321
#
_entry.id   0cc25ef95f4e4e12af470767d8e99321
#
_cell.length_a   1.000
_cell.length_b   1.000
_cell.length_c   1.000
_cell.angle_alpha   90.00
_cell.angle_beta   90.00
_cell.angle_gamma   90.00
#
_symmetry.space_group_name_H-M   'P 1'
#
loop_
_entity.id
_entity.type
_entity.pdbx_description
1 polymer ?
#
loop_
_entity_poly.entity_id
_entity_poly.type
_entity_poly.pdbx_seq_one_letter_code
_entity_poly.pdbx_strand_id
1 'polypeptide(L)'
;MESNDQSLLASTCTSPLRGSIRVPGDKSISHRAIMLAAIAKGQTSVSGFLEGADAISTMNACRALGVRIEGPNKGHVLVHGLGKHGLSAADHDLDCGNAGTAMRLMMGLLAGQSFSSTLIGDESLSKRPMRRVADPLGLMGAQIVTNDGKPPVRIVASPGLNGIDFSMPIASAQVKSALLLAGLYAQGHTRITEPAPTRDHTERDRKSTRLNSSHLGISYAVFCL
;
A
#
# COMPACT_ATOMS: atom_id res chain seq x y z
N MET A 1 11.13 -25.24 -32.56
CA MET A 1 12.19 -24.33 -32.07
C MET A 1 11.94 -22.98 -32.77
N GLU A 2 11.11 -22.13 -32.18
CA GLU A 2 10.91 -20.77 -32.69
C GLU A 2 12.08 -19.92 -32.18
N SER A 3 12.88 -19.42 -33.11
CA SER A 3 13.93 -18.46 -32.85
C SER A 3 13.30 -17.14 -32.41
N ASN A 4 13.51 -16.79 -31.15
CA ASN A 4 13.10 -15.49 -30.60
C ASN A 4 14.09 -14.44 -31.15
N ASP A 5 13.79 -13.95 -32.34
CA ASP A 5 14.61 -12.95 -33.04
C ASP A 5 14.34 -11.58 -32.39
N GLN A 6 15.13 -11.25 -31.38
CA GLN A 6 15.10 -9.94 -30.75
C GLN A 6 15.92 -8.98 -31.60
N SER A 7 15.22 -8.15 -32.41
CA SER A 7 15.86 -7.07 -33.15
C SER A 7 16.15 -5.89 -32.22
N LEU A 8 17.42 -5.52 -32.10
CA LEU A 8 17.87 -4.31 -31.40
C LEU A 8 17.89 -3.14 -32.40
N LEU A 9 17.08 -2.12 -32.16
CA LEU A 9 17.13 -0.88 -32.93
C LEU A 9 18.03 0.11 -32.21
N ALA A 10 19.17 0.45 -32.80
CA ALA A 10 20.07 1.49 -32.30
C ALA A 10 20.06 2.71 -33.23
N SER A 11 19.90 3.90 -32.70
CA SER A 11 19.95 5.16 -33.43
C SER A 11 20.99 6.08 -32.80
N THR A 12 21.81 6.69 -33.62
CA THR A 12 22.74 7.75 -33.19
C THR A 12 22.05 9.11 -33.29
N CYS A 13 22.04 9.85 -32.18
CA CYS A 13 21.51 11.20 -32.14
C CYS A 13 22.68 12.19 -32.45
N THR A 14 22.55 12.96 -33.52
CA THR A 14 23.54 13.95 -33.94
C THR A 14 23.30 15.34 -33.34
N SER A 15 22.18 15.52 -32.63
CA SER A 15 21.85 16.80 -31.97
C SER A 15 21.27 16.53 -30.58
N PRO A 16 21.36 17.51 -29.65
CA PRO A 16 20.74 17.36 -28.31
C PRO A 16 19.25 17.15 -28.42
N LEU A 17 18.73 16.15 -27.70
CA LEU A 17 17.28 15.94 -27.59
C LEU A 17 16.63 17.12 -26.87
N ARG A 18 15.61 17.72 -27.51
CA ARG A 18 14.84 18.82 -26.95
C ARG A 18 13.35 18.47 -27.06
N GLY A 19 12.61 18.71 -26.00
CA GLY A 19 11.17 18.47 -25.97
C GLY A 19 10.64 18.38 -24.56
N SER A 20 9.31 18.28 -24.46
CA SER A 20 8.59 18.04 -23.22
C SER A 20 7.80 16.75 -23.36
N ILE A 21 7.92 15.86 -22.38
CA ILE A 21 7.17 14.61 -22.32
C ILE A 21 6.36 14.57 -21.03
N ARG A 22 5.19 13.96 -21.07
CA ARG A 22 4.42 13.62 -19.88
C ARG A 22 4.63 12.15 -19.57
N VAL A 23 5.24 11.86 -18.42
CA VAL A 23 5.40 10.48 -17.95
C VAL A 23 4.11 9.96 -17.33
N PRO A 24 3.86 8.63 -17.35
CA PRO A 24 2.79 8.01 -16.58
C PRO A 24 2.91 8.29 -15.07
N GLY A 25 1.81 8.12 -14.35
CA GLY A 25 1.81 8.22 -12.89
C GLY A 25 2.72 7.17 -12.23
N ASP A 26 3.23 7.48 -11.03
CA ASP A 26 4.04 6.52 -10.26
C ASP A 26 3.15 5.43 -9.66
N LYS A 27 3.57 4.17 -9.82
CA LYS A 27 2.85 3.00 -9.29
C LYS A 27 2.71 3.04 -7.77
N SER A 28 3.79 3.33 -7.07
CA SER A 28 3.82 3.32 -5.61
C SER A 28 2.96 4.43 -5.00
N ILE A 29 2.88 5.58 -5.66
CA ILE A 29 2.00 6.68 -5.27
C ILE A 29 0.55 6.32 -5.57
N SER A 30 0.25 5.72 -6.73
CA SER A 30 -1.11 5.32 -7.10
C SER A 30 -1.73 4.33 -6.10
N HIS A 31 -0.98 3.32 -5.64
CA HIS A 31 -1.44 2.41 -4.58
C HIS A 31 -1.84 3.17 -3.31
N ARG A 32 -0.98 4.08 -2.86
CA ARG A 32 -1.18 4.83 -1.61
C ARG A 32 -2.32 5.81 -1.70
N ALA A 33 -2.43 6.51 -2.82
CA ALA A 33 -3.52 7.45 -3.06
C ALA A 33 -4.89 6.78 -2.89
N ILE A 34 -5.06 5.57 -3.43
CA ILE A 34 -6.30 4.80 -3.25
C ILE A 34 -6.47 4.36 -1.79
N MET A 35 -5.46 3.76 -1.17
CA MET A 35 -5.56 3.23 0.20
C MET A 35 -5.82 4.32 1.23
N LEU A 36 -5.09 5.44 1.16
CA LEU A 36 -5.26 6.55 2.10
C LEU A 36 -6.58 7.29 1.86
N ALA A 37 -6.98 7.47 0.60
CA ALA A 37 -8.28 8.05 0.27
C ALA A 37 -9.44 7.16 0.76
N ALA A 38 -9.31 5.83 0.70
CA ALA A 38 -10.32 4.89 1.18
C ALA A 38 -10.63 5.07 2.68
N ILE A 39 -9.60 5.34 3.49
CA ILE A 39 -9.72 5.53 4.95
C ILE A 39 -9.79 7.01 5.37
N ALA A 40 -9.76 7.95 4.43
CA ALA A 40 -10.04 9.35 4.68
C ALA A 40 -11.55 9.57 4.85
N LYS A 41 -11.95 10.73 5.37
CA LYS A 41 -13.36 11.16 5.38
C LYS A 41 -13.64 12.08 4.20
N GLY A 42 -14.75 11.84 3.50
CA GLY A 42 -15.19 12.65 2.37
C GLY A 42 -14.62 12.19 1.04
N GLN A 43 -14.52 13.08 0.08
CA GLN A 43 -14.09 12.79 -1.29
C GLN A 43 -12.64 13.18 -1.52
N THR A 44 -11.90 12.31 -2.19
CA THR A 44 -10.53 12.56 -2.64
C THR A 44 -10.46 12.41 -4.15
N SER A 45 -10.06 13.48 -4.84
CA SER A 45 -9.78 13.46 -6.27
C SER A 45 -8.30 13.16 -6.50
N VAL A 46 -8.04 12.12 -7.28
CA VAL A 46 -6.69 11.69 -7.67
C VAL A 46 -6.50 11.96 -9.16
N SER A 47 -5.44 12.68 -9.52
CA SER A 47 -5.05 12.92 -10.90
C SER A 47 -3.68 12.32 -11.21
N GLY A 48 -3.48 11.84 -12.42
CA GLY A 48 -2.26 11.15 -12.81
C GLY A 48 -2.14 9.73 -12.23
N PHE A 49 -3.26 9.10 -11.90
CA PHE A 49 -3.30 7.70 -11.46
C PHE A 49 -2.74 6.79 -12.56
N LEU A 50 -1.86 5.85 -12.18
CA LEU A 50 -1.35 4.83 -13.09
C LEU A 50 -2.41 3.76 -13.31
N GLU A 51 -2.95 3.68 -14.52
CA GLU A 51 -3.95 2.68 -14.91
C GLU A 51 -3.32 1.31 -15.24
N GLY A 52 -2.32 0.90 -14.47
CA GLY A 52 -1.68 -0.40 -14.58
C GLY A 52 -2.38 -1.47 -13.74
N ALA A 53 -2.26 -2.74 -14.14
CA ALA A 53 -2.93 -3.88 -13.49
C ALA A 53 -2.75 -3.91 -11.97
N ASP A 54 -1.54 -3.66 -11.47
CA ASP A 54 -1.24 -3.63 -10.04
C ASP A 54 -2.05 -2.56 -9.27
N ALA A 55 -2.16 -1.36 -9.83
CA ALA A 55 -2.90 -0.27 -9.18
C ALA A 55 -4.42 -0.49 -9.27
N ILE A 56 -4.88 -1.10 -10.36
CA ILE A 56 -6.28 -1.52 -10.53
C ILE A 56 -6.65 -2.61 -9.52
N SER A 57 -5.78 -3.61 -9.28
CA SER A 57 -6.01 -4.64 -8.24
C SER A 57 -6.20 -3.99 -6.86
N THR A 58 -5.38 -3.00 -6.51
CA THR A 58 -5.57 -2.25 -5.25
C THR A 58 -6.91 -1.54 -5.18
N MET A 59 -7.30 -0.89 -6.28
CA MET A 59 -8.59 -0.20 -6.36
C MET A 59 -9.76 -1.17 -6.19
N ASN A 60 -9.69 -2.34 -6.83
CA ASN A 60 -10.72 -3.37 -6.71
C ASN A 60 -10.77 -3.98 -5.31
N ALA A 61 -9.62 -4.20 -4.66
CA ALA A 61 -9.58 -4.61 -3.26
C ALA A 61 -10.25 -3.58 -2.34
N CYS A 62 -10.02 -2.28 -2.55
CA CYS A 62 -10.71 -1.23 -1.79
C CYS A 62 -12.23 -1.19 -2.09
N ARG A 63 -12.65 -1.43 -3.33
CA ARG A 63 -14.08 -1.56 -3.68
C ARG A 63 -14.72 -2.74 -2.97
N ALA A 64 -14.05 -3.90 -2.92
CA ALA A 64 -14.52 -5.06 -2.19
C ALA A 64 -14.68 -4.80 -0.67
N LEU A 65 -13.88 -3.87 -0.13
CA LEU A 65 -13.99 -3.40 1.26
C LEU A 65 -15.06 -2.30 1.46
N GLY A 66 -15.93 -2.08 0.47
CA GLY A 66 -17.08 -1.18 0.54
C GLY A 66 -16.81 0.25 0.05
N VAL A 67 -15.61 0.56 -0.41
CA VAL A 67 -15.27 1.92 -0.87
C VAL A 67 -15.85 2.19 -2.25
N ARG A 68 -16.67 3.23 -2.39
CA ARG A 68 -17.10 3.71 -3.70
C ARG A 68 -15.95 4.44 -4.38
N ILE A 69 -15.52 3.94 -5.53
CA ILE A 69 -14.45 4.51 -6.34
C ILE A 69 -14.92 4.66 -7.79
N GLU A 70 -14.94 5.89 -8.28
CA GLU A 70 -15.29 6.25 -9.65
C GLU A 70 -14.02 6.38 -10.50
N GLY A 71 -14.06 5.87 -11.70
CA GLY A 71 -12.92 5.79 -12.62
C GLY A 71 -12.18 4.43 -12.54
N PRO A 72 -10.94 4.34 -13.05
CA PRO A 72 -10.15 5.43 -13.60
C PRO A 72 -10.64 5.90 -14.97
N ASN A 73 -10.44 7.17 -15.26
CA ASN A 73 -10.70 7.75 -16.57
C ASN A 73 -9.59 8.73 -16.91
N LYS A 74 -8.72 8.37 -17.85
CA LYS A 74 -7.55 9.15 -18.26
C LYS A 74 -6.69 9.61 -17.07
N GLY A 75 -6.44 8.70 -16.14
CA GLY A 75 -5.67 8.96 -14.93
C GLY A 75 -6.43 9.71 -13.83
N HIS A 76 -7.74 9.91 -13.96
CA HIS A 76 -8.57 10.52 -12.94
C HIS A 76 -9.39 9.48 -12.18
N VAL A 77 -9.34 9.54 -10.85
CA VAL A 77 -10.10 8.68 -9.94
C VAL A 77 -10.72 9.56 -8.85
N LEU A 78 -11.98 9.30 -8.52
CA LEU A 78 -12.65 9.90 -7.38
C LEU A 78 -12.95 8.82 -6.35
N VAL A 79 -12.43 8.98 -5.14
CA VAL A 79 -12.60 8.05 -4.03
C VAL A 79 -13.51 8.67 -2.96
N HIS A 80 -14.57 7.96 -2.59
CA HIS A 80 -15.45 8.33 -1.48
C HIS A 80 -14.98 7.61 -0.23
N GLY A 81 -14.14 8.26 0.55
CA GLY A 81 -13.52 7.68 1.73
C GLY A 81 -14.52 7.47 2.87
N LEU A 82 -14.40 6.31 3.51
CA LEU A 82 -15.31 5.85 4.56
C LEU A 82 -14.85 6.22 5.97
N GLY A 83 -13.67 6.83 6.08
CA GLY A 83 -13.03 7.02 7.36
C GLY A 83 -12.29 5.77 7.86
N LYS A 84 -11.48 5.95 8.87
CA LYS A 84 -10.54 4.94 9.39
C LYS A 84 -11.21 3.60 9.76
N HIS A 85 -12.44 3.63 10.26
CA HIS A 85 -13.19 2.46 10.72
C HIS A 85 -14.43 2.17 9.86
N GLY A 86 -14.53 2.75 8.66
CA GLY A 86 -15.71 2.59 7.80
C GLY A 86 -15.60 1.46 6.77
N LEU A 87 -14.45 0.82 6.66
CA LEU A 87 -14.31 -0.34 5.79
C LEU A 87 -15.14 -1.51 6.31
N SER A 88 -15.62 -2.37 5.41
CA SER A 88 -16.39 -3.58 5.71
C SER A 88 -15.66 -4.82 5.19
N ALA A 89 -15.96 -5.98 5.79
CA ALA A 89 -15.45 -7.25 5.30
C ALA A 89 -15.89 -7.49 3.85
N ALA A 90 -14.97 -7.94 3.02
CA ALA A 90 -15.29 -8.45 1.70
C ALA A 90 -15.93 -9.86 1.82
N ASP A 91 -16.78 -10.21 0.85
CA ASP A 91 -17.41 -11.52 0.74
C ASP A 91 -16.51 -12.58 0.07
N HIS A 92 -15.35 -12.15 -0.41
CA HIS A 92 -14.35 -12.98 -1.09
C HIS A 92 -12.93 -12.57 -0.72
N ASP A 93 -11.95 -13.40 -1.10
CA ASP A 93 -10.55 -13.10 -0.93
C ASP A 93 -10.13 -11.89 -1.79
N LEU A 94 -9.31 -11.02 -1.23
CA LEU A 94 -8.82 -9.81 -1.88
C LEU A 94 -7.65 -10.13 -2.80
N ASP A 95 -7.90 -10.11 -4.11
CA ASP A 95 -6.87 -10.40 -5.10
C ASP A 95 -5.96 -9.18 -5.34
N CYS A 96 -4.69 -9.35 -5.01
CA CYS A 96 -3.63 -8.36 -5.26
C CYS A 96 -2.94 -8.55 -6.63
N GLY A 97 -3.34 -9.52 -7.45
CA GLY A 97 -2.68 -9.85 -8.72
C GLY A 97 -1.18 -10.10 -8.52
N ASN A 98 -0.31 -9.38 -9.24
CA ASN A 98 1.15 -9.40 -9.05
C ASN A 98 1.67 -8.29 -8.12
N ALA A 99 0.77 -7.51 -7.51
CA ALA A 99 1.12 -6.29 -6.78
C ALA A 99 1.65 -6.56 -5.36
N GLY A 100 2.90 -6.99 -5.24
CA GLY A 100 3.52 -7.20 -3.92
C GLY A 100 3.56 -5.95 -3.03
N THR A 101 3.55 -4.74 -3.62
CA THR A 101 3.40 -3.50 -2.86
C THR A 101 2.00 -3.41 -2.26
N ALA A 102 0.97 -3.65 -3.07
CA ALA A 102 -0.42 -3.62 -2.60
C ALA A 102 -0.61 -4.58 -1.43
N MET A 103 -0.24 -5.86 -1.60
CA MET A 103 -0.40 -6.87 -0.56
C MET A 103 0.27 -6.46 0.76
N ARG A 104 1.52 -6.00 0.73
CA ARG A 104 2.25 -5.62 1.95
C ARG A 104 1.65 -4.40 2.65
N LEU A 105 1.22 -3.39 1.90
CA LEU A 105 0.58 -2.21 2.48
C LEU A 105 -0.82 -2.54 3.03
N MET A 106 -1.59 -3.36 2.28
CA MET A 106 -2.90 -3.84 2.73
C MET A 106 -2.80 -4.66 4.03
N MET A 107 -1.74 -5.46 4.22
CA MET A 107 -1.51 -6.14 5.50
C MET A 107 -1.51 -5.15 6.67
N GLY A 108 -0.81 -4.02 6.52
CA GLY A 108 -0.77 -2.98 7.57
C GLY A 108 -2.12 -2.29 7.77
N LEU A 109 -2.81 -1.94 6.69
CA LEU A 109 -4.10 -1.28 6.74
C LEU A 109 -5.18 -2.18 7.35
N LEU A 110 -5.21 -3.45 6.96
CA LEU A 110 -6.22 -4.42 7.40
C LEU A 110 -5.95 -4.95 8.80
N ALA A 111 -4.70 -4.93 9.27
CA ALA A 111 -4.36 -5.33 10.63
C ALA A 111 -5.09 -4.51 11.71
N GLY A 112 -5.51 -3.29 11.40
CA GLY A 112 -6.27 -2.43 12.31
C GLY A 112 -7.79 -2.52 12.19
N GLN A 113 -8.31 -3.44 11.35
CA GLN A 113 -9.75 -3.57 11.14
C GLN A 113 -10.39 -4.59 12.11
N SER A 114 -11.68 -4.40 12.38
CA SER A 114 -12.47 -5.27 13.27
C SER A 114 -13.02 -6.52 12.56
N PHE A 115 -12.62 -6.78 11.34
CA PHE A 115 -13.02 -7.94 10.54
C PHE A 115 -11.79 -8.66 9.97
N SER A 116 -11.96 -9.93 9.64
CA SER A 116 -10.91 -10.73 9.01
C SER A 116 -10.91 -10.55 7.51
N SER A 117 -9.73 -10.66 6.89
CA SER A 117 -9.55 -10.60 5.44
C SER A 117 -8.48 -11.58 4.99
N THR A 118 -8.59 -12.09 3.77
CA THR A 118 -7.56 -12.90 3.12
C THR A 118 -7.03 -12.17 1.89
N LEU A 119 -5.73 -12.06 1.78
CA LEU A 119 -5.03 -11.51 0.60
C LEU A 119 -4.47 -12.67 -0.21
N ILE A 120 -4.80 -12.71 -1.50
CA ILE A 120 -4.27 -13.65 -2.47
C ILE A 120 -3.55 -12.92 -3.60
N GLY A 121 -2.85 -13.64 -4.43
CA GLY A 121 -2.18 -13.10 -5.60
C GLY A 121 -1.90 -14.17 -6.62
N ASP A 122 -1.36 -13.76 -7.76
CA ASP A 122 -0.98 -14.67 -8.83
C ASP A 122 0.14 -15.64 -8.42
N GLU A 123 0.53 -16.52 -9.33
CA GLU A 123 1.58 -17.51 -9.09
C GLU A 123 2.92 -16.87 -8.71
N SER A 124 3.27 -15.72 -9.30
CA SER A 124 4.51 -15.00 -8.99
C SER A 124 4.46 -14.37 -7.59
N LEU A 125 3.35 -13.71 -7.25
CA LEU A 125 3.18 -13.08 -5.93
C LEU A 125 3.12 -14.13 -4.82
N SER A 126 2.49 -15.28 -5.08
CA SER A 126 2.36 -16.40 -4.13
C SER A 126 3.70 -17.00 -3.71
N LYS A 127 4.76 -16.75 -4.47
CA LYS A 127 6.14 -17.20 -4.14
C LYS A 127 6.92 -16.18 -3.30
N ARG A 128 6.41 -14.93 -3.16
CA ARG A 128 7.13 -13.83 -2.50
C ARG A 128 7.00 -13.87 -0.99
N PRO A 129 8.08 -13.60 -0.23
CA PRO A 129 8.04 -13.61 1.23
C PRO A 129 7.23 -12.42 1.78
N MET A 130 6.34 -12.71 2.73
CA MET A 130 5.54 -11.73 3.47
C MET A 130 5.92 -11.66 4.95
N ARG A 131 6.71 -12.60 5.45
CA ARG A 131 7.12 -12.71 6.86
C ARG A 131 7.73 -11.41 7.39
N ARG A 132 8.58 -10.74 6.59
CA ARG A 132 9.22 -9.47 6.98
C ARG A 132 8.23 -8.32 7.25
N VAL A 133 6.96 -8.46 6.85
CA VAL A 133 5.87 -7.53 7.19
C VAL A 133 4.98 -8.14 8.26
N ALA A 134 4.69 -9.44 8.18
CA ALA A 134 3.85 -10.15 9.15
C ALA A 134 4.46 -10.14 10.56
N ASP A 135 5.76 -10.42 10.68
CA ASP A 135 6.44 -10.51 11.97
C ASP A 135 6.36 -9.17 12.76
N PRO A 136 6.77 -8.01 12.20
CA PRO A 136 6.67 -6.75 12.93
C PRO A 136 5.22 -6.29 13.16
N LEU A 137 4.27 -6.62 12.29
CA LEU A 137 2.85 -6.39 12.57
C LEU A 137 2.37 -7.26 13.74
N GLY A 138 2.89 -8.48 13.86
CA GLY A 138 2.67 -9.36 15.02
C GLY A 138 3.14 -8.73 16.34
N LEU A 139 4.26 -7.99 16.33
CA LEU A 139 4.72 -7.23 17.51
C LEU A 139 3.75 -6.11 17.92
N MET A 140 2.96 -5.58 16.96
CA MET A 140 1.89 -4.62 17.22
C MET A 140 0.61 -5.29 17.75
N GLY A 141 0.56 -6.62 17.82
CA GLY A 141 -0.62 -7.38 18.25
C GLY A 141 -1.49 -7.91 17.10
N ALA A 142 -1.10 -7.71 15.85
CA ALA A 142 -1.83 -8.27 14.72
C ALA A 142 -1.68 -9.79 14.65
N GLN A 143 -2.78 -10.50 14.35
CA GLN A 143 -2.76 -11.94 14.10
C GLN A 143 -2.77 -12.18 12.58
N ILE A 144 -1.64 -12.60 12.04
CA ILE A 144 -1.45 -12.81 10.60
C ILE A 144 -1.00 -14.26 10.36
N VAL A 145 -1.80 -14.97 9.57
CA VAL A 145 -1.52 -16.36 9.17
C VAL A 145 -1.05 -16.35 7.73
N THR A 146 0.03 -17.05 7.46
CA THR A 146 0.64 -17.18 6.13
C THR A 146 0.93 -18.64 5.82
N ASN A 147 1.05 -18.97 4.54
CA ASN A 147 1.53 -20.29 4.11
C ASN A 147 3.06 -20.26 4.05
N ASP A 148 3.72 -20.74 5.11
CA ASP A 148 5.19 -20.71 5.26
C ASP A 148 5.80 -19.32 4.95
N GLY A 149 5.17 -18.26 5.50
CA GLY A 149 5.63 -16.89 5.29
C GLY A 149 5.30 -16.30 3.92
N LYS A 150 4.44 -16.94 3.13
CA LYS A 150 4.02 -16.56 1.78
C LYS A 150 2.49 -16.44 1.70
N PRO A 151 1.92 -15.89 0.62
CA PRO A 151 0.49 -15.92 0.37
C PRO A 151 -0.07 -17.36 0.25
N PRO A 152 -1.36 -17.57 0.54
CA PRO A 152 -2.33 -16.57 0.99
C PRO A 152 -1.99 -15.98 2.38
N VAL A 153 -2.34 -14.71 2.58
CA VAL A 153 -2.13 -14.02 3.86
C VAL A 153 -3.49 -13.73 4.48
N ARG A 154 -3.80 -14.39 5.58
CA ARG A 154 -5.01 -14.14 6.34
C ARG A 154 -4.70 -13.21 7.51
N ILE A 155 -5.38 -12.09 7.55
CA ILE A 155 -5.37 -11.13 8.64
C ILE A 155 -6.63 -11.39 9.47
N VAL A 156 -6.46 -11.72 10.75
CA VAL A 156 -7.57 -11.98 11.66
C VAL A 156 -8.06 -10.66 12.24
N ALA A 157 -9.36 -10.53 12.45
CA ALA A 157 -9.96 -9.37 13.11
C ALA A 157 -9.22 -9.02 14.40
N SER A 158 -8.81 -7.77 14.51
CA SER A 158 -8.01 -7.31 15.65
C SER A 158 -8.88 -6.70 16.73
N PRO A 159 -8.65 -7.02 18.02
CA PRO A 159 -9.25 -6.29 19.13
C PRO A 159 -8.62 -4.91 19.33
N GLY A 160 -7.53 -4.63 18.66
CA GLY A 160 -6.74 -3.40 18.71
C GLY A 160 -5.27 -3.67 18.50
N LEU A 161 -4.55 -2.62 18.09
CA LEU A 161 -3.09 -2.66 17.90
C LEU A 161 -2.42 -1.78 18.95
N ASN A 162 -1.19 -2.13 19.30
CA ASN A 162 -0.31 -1.32 20.14
C ASN A 162 0.80 -0.69 19.31
N GLY A 163 1.17 0.53 19.67
CA GLY A 163 2.34 1.19 19.10
C GLY A 163 3.62 0.47 19.50
N ILE A 164 4.63 0.51 18.62
CA ILE A 164 5.93 -0.11 18.84
C ILE A 164 7.06 0.85 18.49
N ASP A 165 8.20 0.65 19.12
CA ASP A 165 9.48 1.21 18.66
C ASP A 165 10.23 0.11 17.91
N PHE A 166 10.33 0.24 16.59
CA PHE A 166 10.84 -0.80 15.73
C PHE A 166 12.02 -0.30 14.89
N SER A 167 13.20 -0.86 15.17
CA SER A 167 14.39 -0.66 14.34
C SER A 167 14.43 -1.74 13.27
N MET A 168 14.29 -1.30 12.01
CA MET A 168 14.30 -2.22 10.88
C MET A 168 15.69 -2.82 10.66
N PRO A 169 15.83 -4.14 10.55
CA PRO A 169 17.13 -4.78 10.29
C PRO A 169 17.62 -4.50 8.86
N ILE A 170 16.70 -4.27 7.92
CA ILE A 170 16.98 -4.01 6.52
C ILE A 170 16.07 -2.88 6.04
N ALA A 171 16.65 -1.90 5.32
CA ALA A 171 15.90 -0.79 4.74
C ALA A 171 14.82 -1.29 3.76
N SER A 172 13.57 -0.92 4.00
CA SER A 172 12.42 -1.32 3.18
C SER A 172 11.26 -0.34 3.29
N ALA A 173 11.03 0.44 2.24
CA ALA A 173 9.89 1.34 2.18
C ALA A 173 8.53 0.63 2.34
N GLN A 174 8.43 -0.63 1.93
CA GLN A 174 7.18 -1.40 2.04
C GLN A 174 6.89 -1.83 3.48
N VAL A 175 7.91 -2.32 4.20
CA VAL A 175 7.79 -2.66 5.62
C VAL A 175 7.45 -1.41 6.43
N LYS A 176 8.21 -0.33 6.26
CA LYS A 176 7.92 0.96 6.88
C LYS A 176 6.48 1.40 6.62
N SER A 177 6.06 1.41 5.37
CA SER A 177 4.71 1.84 4.99
C SER A 177 3.61 0.98 5.63
N ALA A 178 3.77 -0.34 5.68
CA ALA A 178 2.82 -1.24 6.31
C ALA A 178 2.67 -0.94 7.81
N LEU A 179 3.80 -0.77 8.52
CA LEU A 179 3.79 -0.44 9.94
C LEU A 179 3.22 0.96 10.23
N LEU A 180 3.48 1.94 9.36
CA LEU A 180 2.89 3.27 9.48
C LEU A 180 1.36 3.25 9.26
N LEU A 181 0.87 2.44 8.31
CA LEU A 181 -0.57 2.26 8.10
C LEU A 181 -1.23 1.57 9.29
N ALA A 182 -0.62 0.52 9.84
CA ALA A 182 -1.08 -0.14 11.07
C ALA A 182 -1.04 0.82 12.27
N GLY A 183 0.00 1.65 12.36
CA GLY A 183 0.17 2.67 13.40
C GLY A 183 -0.96 3.71 13.45
N LEU A 184 -1.72 3.90 12.35
CA LEU A 184 -2.92 4.75 12.36
C LEU A 184 -4.02 4.21 13.28
N TYR A 185 -3.99 2.92 13.58
CA TYR A 185 -4.98 2.20 14.40
C TYR A 185 -4.45 1.83 15.79
N ALA A 186 -3.14 1.93 15.99
CA ALA A 186 -2.48 1.51 17.21
C ALA A 186 -2.73 2.50 18.37
N GLN A 187 -2.82 1.96 19.58
CA GLN A 187 -2.77 2.75 20.81
C GLN A 187 -1.31 3.07 21.16
N GLY A 188 -1.07 4.26 21.67
CA GLY A 188 0.27 4.73 22.00
C GLY A 188 1.05 5.23 20.78
N HIS A 189 2.36 5.08 20.81
CA HIS A 189 3.27 5.63 19.81
C HIS A 189 3.90 4.53 18.95
N THR A 190 3.92 4.75 17.62
CA THR A 190 4.65 3.89 16.67
C THR A 190 5.85 4.67 16.13
N ARG A 191 7.06 4.20 16.44
CA ARG A 191 8.31 4.73 15.91
C ARG A 191 8.99 3.68 15.05
N ILE A 192 9.47 4.08 13.87
CA ILE A 192 10.16 3.20 12.95
C ILE A 192 11.49 3.84 12.57
N THR A 193 12.59 3.15 12.87
CA THR A 193 13.95 3.57 12.54
C THR A 193 14.45 2.75 11.35
N GLU A 194 14.93 3.44 10.31
CA GLU A 194 15.50 2.81 9.13
C GLU A 194 17.02 2.79 9.22
N PRO A 195 17.70 1.71 8.79
CA PRO A 195 19.17 1.67 8.74
C PRO A 195 19.75 2.51 7.60
N ALA A 196 18.93 2.82 6.59
CA ALA A 196 19.27 3.69 5.47
C ALA A 196 17.98 4.32 4.90
N PRO A 197 18.04 5.55 4.33
CA PRO A 197 16.87 6.23 3.78
C PRO A 197 16.17 5.40 2.71
N THR A 198 14.84 5.31 2.78
CA THR A 198 13.98 4.72 1.76
C THR A 198 12.96 5.73 1.25
N ARG A 199 12.16 5.35 0.23
CA ARG A 199 11.10 6.21 -0.29
C ARG A 199 10.11 6.59 0.81
N ASP A 200 9.73 7.86 0.86
CA ASP A 200 8.85 8.47 1.87
C ASP A 200 7.42 8.74 1.33
N HIS A 201 6.99 7.94 0.35
CA HIS A 201 5.71 8.16 -0.33
C HIS A 201 4.50 8.08 0.62
N THR A 202 4.51 7.18 1.62
CA THR A 202 3.41 7.07 2.58
C THR A 202 3.30 8.31 3.45
N GLU A 203 4.42 8.86 3.87
CA GLU A 203 4.51 10.03 4.73
C GLU A 203 4.05 11.28 3.98
N ARG A 204 4.47 11.44 2.73
CA ARG A 204 4.10 12.56 1.87
C ARG A 204 2.64 12.49 1.46
N ASP A 205 2.17 11.34 1.02
CA ASP A 205 0.79 11.15 0.53
C ASP A 205 -0.22 11.31 1.66
N ARG A 206 0.06 10.79 2.86
CA ARG A 206 -0.74 11.04 4.05
C ARG A 206 -0.90 12.53 4.34
N LYS A 207 0.17 13.31 4.21
CA LYS A 207 0.13 14.76 4.38
C LYS A 207 -0.74 15.44 3.32
N SER A 208 -0.69 14.98 2.08
CA SER A 208 -1.46 15.53 0.95
C SER A 208 -2.94 15.17 1.02
N THR A 209 -3.29 13.95 1.42
CA THR A 209 -4.68 13.45 1.47
C THR A 209 -5.47 14.05 2.63
N ARG A 210 -4.85 14.91 3.46
CA ARG A 210 -5.50 15.56 4.62
C ARG A 210 -6.38 14.58 5.38
N LEU A 211 -5.82 13.46 5.82
CA LEU A 211 -6.43 12.69 6.90
C LEU A 211 -6.58 13.66 8.05
N ASN A 212 -7.82 14.14 8.26
CA ASN A 212 -8.12 15.22 9.18
C ASN A 212 -7.69 14.78 10.58
N SER A 213 -6.49 15.22 10.97
CA SER A 213 -5.76 14.74 12.14
C SER A 213 -6.19 15.43 13.42
N SER A 214 -7.30 16.18 13.40
CA SER A 214 -7.76 16.96 14.55
C SER A 214 -8.23 16.11 15.73
N HIS A 215 -8.30 14.79 15.61
CA HIS A 215 -8.74 13.90 16.71
C HIS A 215 -7.93 12.61 16.87
N LEU A 216 -6.74 12.52 16.31
CA LEU A 216 -5.90 11.33 16.47
C LEU A 216 -4.54 11.79 16.98
N GLY A 217 -4.16 11.33 18.17
CA GLY A 217 -2.80 11.40 18.65
C GLY A 217 -1.88 10.67 17.68
N ILE A 218 -1.42 11.40 16.67
CA ILE A 218 -0.52 10.87 15.66
C ILE A 218 0.87 11.00 16.22
N SER A 219 1.40 9.86 16.58
CA SER A 219 2.80 9.70 16.88
C SER A 219 3.62 10.02 15.63
N TYR A 220 4.50 10.97 15.80
CA TYR A 220 5.46 11.34 14.78
C TYR A 220 6.31 10.12 14.41
N ALA A 221 6.41 9.82 13.11
CA ALA A 221 7.56 9.09 12.60
C ALA A 221 8.75 10.04 12.75
N VAL A 222 9.54 9.88 13.80
CA VAL A 222 10.79 10.61 13.97
C VAL A 222 11.82 9.91 13.10
N PHE A 223 12.24 10.58 12.03
CA PHE A 223 13.39 10.17 11.27
C PHE A 223 14.62 10.66 12.03
N CYS A 224 15.38 9.74 12.60
CA CYS A 224 16.78 9.99 12.92
C CYS A 224 17.60 9.69 11.65
N LEU A 225 18.22 10.70 11.08
CA LEU A 225 19.31 10.58 10.13
C LEU A 225 20.58 10.19 10.87
#